data_24e49b856533ad8f65fcd2dc733141a5
#
_entry.id   24e49b856533ad8f65fcd2dc733141a5
#
_cell.length_a   1.000
_cell.length_b   1.000
_cell.length_c   1.000
_cell.angle_alpha   90.00
_cell.angle_beta   90.00
_cell.angle_gamma   90.00
#
_symmetry.space_group_name_H-M   'P 1'
#
loop_
_entity.id
_entity.type
_entity.pdbx_description
1 polymer ?
#
loop_
_entity_poly.entity_id
_entity_poly.type
_entity_poly.pdbx_seq_one_letter_code
_entity_poly.pdbx_strand_id
1 'polypeptide(L)'
;MATLEPSESRRARTEALRGSVQISAYGAPDGARWAVQAAALGGTHMRLTNIFEESTAQAAANVGDKLGEMDNKVRAAVDAGFRIVIDFSYYRNLLIKEKTNPYFLEWPAWLSPMAQILGRKFPGADYDYAHAPEVSAVALSGEPDILWGDNNPVQQAKSPGQYLWSLRQQAIAVRKLDYDGPITAGGFNHLNSDGPDRGAYGDAVDRLAAVPWVDALTFHGYDEPAKLKPGISRFVDVAQSGGKLALMEECGFNSDNTSDAARAGRFRALVPCIAASGVTGLGLWNVGDYNGFDVRATHPEAMKAWNEVVAAMPVLGRGGAATPAAGGSAPAPTQWATFSGDATPGDTFIAALEGNALCVGPRAEWGTVTVPAVGQKRLATIPPALLGDRKPQRTCYPLLKADGTSDGSTVEVWPNKTVIANVVSGGGGKRICPMMYAPLA
;
A
#
# COMPACT_ATOMS: atom_id res chain seq x y z
N MET A 1 -18.40 -3.03 -12.71
CA MET A 1 -17.46 -2.80 -11.60
C MET A 1 -16.13 -3.38 -12.01
N ALA A 2 -15.03 -2.64 -11.89
CA ALA A 2 -13.68 -3.21 -12.08
C ALA A 2 -13.49 -4.31 -11.03
N THR A 3 -13.01 -5.47 -11.43
CA THR A 3 -12.79 -6.58 -10.50
C THR A 3 -11.52 -6.30 -9.70
N LEU A 4 -11.60 -6.40 -8.39
CA LEU A 4 -10.43 -6.33 -7.52
C LEU A 4 -9.66 -7.66 -7.45
N GLU A 5 -10.29 -8.74 -7.95
CA GLU A 5 -9.66 -10.07 -8.01
C GLU A 5 -8.52 -10.11 -9.03
N PRO A 6 -7.42 -10.82 -8.74
CA PRO A 6 -6.29 -10.93 -9.64
C PRO A 6 -6.61 -11.76 -10.88
N SER A 7 -6.43 -11.16 -12.06
CA SER A 7 -6.39 -11.85 -13.33
C SER A 7 -5.17 -12.76 -13.44
N GLU A 8 -5.14 -13.68 -14.39
CA GLU A 8 -3.96 -14.49 -14.69
C GLU A 8 -2.79 -13.61 -15.14
N SER A 9 -3.06 -12.63 -16.00
CA SER A 9 -2.08 -11.62 -16.43
C SER A 9 -1.47 -10.90 -15.24
N ARG A 10 -2.31 -10.43 -14.28
CA ARG A 10 -1.83 -9.73 -13.09
C ARG A 10 -0.96 -10.62 -12.20
N ARG A 11 -1.31 -11.90 -12.04
CA ARG A 11 -0.48 -12.85 -11.29
C ARG A 11 0.90 -13.04 -11.92
N ALA A 12 0.95 -13.20 -13.25
CA ALA A 12 2.21 -13.31 -13.98
C ALA A 12 3.08 -12.06 -13.84
N ARG A 13 2.46 -10.87 -13.92
CA ARG A 13 3.14 -9.58 -13.71
C ARG A 13 3.60 -9.40 -12.26
N THR A 14 2.82 -9.89 -11.29
CA THR A 14 3.21 -9.89 -9.88
C THR A 14 4.45 -10.74 -9.66
N GLU A 15 4.48 -11.95 -10.22
CA GLU A 15 5.65 -12.82 -10.08
C GLU A 15 6.90 -12.20 -10.73
N ALA A 16 6.74 -11.39 -11.77
CA ALA A 16 7.85 -10.65 -12.39
C ALA A 16 8.47 -9.55 -11.49
N LEU A 17 7.81 -9.18 -10.38
CA LEU A 17 8.41 -8.32 -9.36
C LEU A 17 9.42 -9.06 -8.46
N ARG A 18 9.42 -10.38 -8.48
CA ARG A 18 10.37 -11.19 -7.73
C ARG A 18 11.79 -10.94 -8.22
N GLY A 19 12.69 -10.64 -7.31
CA GLY A 19 14.05 -10.24 -7.65
C GLY A 19 14.18 -8.79 -8.11
N SER A 20 13.11 -7.96 -8.00
CA SER A 20 13.19 -6.54 -8.33
C SER A 20 14.15 -5.80 -7.39
N VAL A 21 14.93 -4.90 -7.98
CA VAL A 21 15.71 -3.90 -7.26
C VAL A 21 15.21 -2.54 -7.71
N GLN A 22 14.40 -1.92 -6.87
CA GLN A 22 13.77 -0.64 -7.14
C GLN A 22 14.69 0.49 -6.68
N ILE A 23 15.00 1.42 -7.57
CA ILE A 23 15.79 2.60 -7.25
C ILE A 23 14.89 3.82 -7.37
N SER A 24 14.73 4.57 -6.27
CA SER A 24 13.92 5.79 -6.29
C SER A 24 14.53 6.84 -7.22
N ALA A 25 13.67 7.49 -8.01
CA ALA A 25 14.03 8.61 -8.87
C ALA A 25 13.88 9.97 -8.17
N TYR A 26 13.66 9.99 -6.86
CA TYR A 26 13.51 11.21 -6.08
C TYR A 26 14.79 12.06 -6.15
N GLY A 27 14.62 13.37 -6.44
CA GLY A 27 15.74 14.30 -6.55
C GLY A 27 16.68 14.05 -7.75
N ALA A 28 16.40 13.07 -8.61
CA ALA A 28 17.19 12.83 -9.80
C ALA A 28 17.00 13.95 -10.84
N PRO A 29 18.07 14.63 -11.30
CA PRO A 29 17.93 15.76 -12.20
C PRO A 29 17.50 15.37 -13.60
N ASP A 30 17.95 14.21 -14.09
CA ASP A 30 17.59 13.65 -15.39
C ASP A 30 17.58 12.12 -15.37
N GLY A 31 16.85 11.53 -16.30
CA GLY A 31 16.65 10.09 -16.37
C GLY A 31 17.88 9.32 -16.85
N ALA A 32 18.68 9.88 -17.74
CA ALA A 32 19.85 9.20 -18.28
C ALA A 32 20.95 9.04 -17.21
N ARG A 33 21.22 10.11 -16.46
CA ARG A 33 22.15 10.06 -15.33
C ARG A 33 21.64 9.14 -14.23
N TRP A 34 20.34 9.18 -13.94
CA TRP A 34 19.72 8.26 -12.99
C TRP A 34 19.94 6.80 -13.43
N ALA A 35 19.69 6.47 -14.70
CA ALA A 35 19.80 5.12 -15.22
C ALA A 35 21.22 4.54 -15.07
N VAL A 36 22.24 5.34 -15.36
CA VAL A 36 23.65 4.94 -15.17
C VAL A 36 23.94 4.62 -13.70
N GLN A 37 23.48 5.47 -12.78
CA GLN A 37 23.72 5.27 -11.35
C GLN A 37 22.91 4.07 -10.82
N ALA A 38 21.67 3.93 -11.23
CA ALA A 38 20.81 2.82 -10.84
C ALA A 38 21.36 1.47 -11.32
N ALA A 39 21.89 1.40 -12.56
CA ALA A 39 22.53 0.21 -13.10
C ALA A 39 23.75 -0.20 -12.27
N ALA A 40 24.57 0.76 -11.84
CA ALA A 40 25.74 0.51 -10.99
C ALA A 40 25.37 -0.03 -9.60
N LEU A 41 24.12 0.13 -9.18
CA LEU A 41 23.54 -0.36 -7.92
C LEU A 41 22.70 -1.64 -8.09
N GLY A 42 22.80 -2.30 -9.25
CA GLY A 42 22.02 -3.50 -9.53
C GLY A 42 20.52 -3.25 -9.73
N GLY A 43 20.15 -1.99 -9.98
CA GLY A 43 18.76 -1.60 -10.22
C GLY A 43 18.13 -2.29 -11.40
N THR A 44 16.87 -2.65 -11.29
CA THR A 44 16.05 -3.24 -12.35
C THR A 44 14.78 -2.42 -12.60
N HIS A 45 14.38 -1.61 -11.63
CA HIS A 45 13.16 -0.81 -11.68
C HIS A 45 13.43 0.62 -11.24
N MET A 46 12.86 1.58 -11.97
CA MET A 46 12.71 2.95 -11.52
C MET A 46 11.45 3.07 -10.68
N ARG A 47 11.57 3.49 -9.43
CA ARG A 47 10.42 3.90 -8.61
C ARG A 47 10.22 5.38 -8.77
N LEU A 48 9.10 5.74 -9.38
CA LEU A 48 8.68 7.12 -9.59
C LEU A 48 7.99 7.63 -8.34
N THR A 49 8.69 8.41 -7.56
CA THR A 49 8.17 9.16 -6.41
C THR A 49 8.17 10.64 -6.74
N ASN A 50 7.42 11.45 -6.01
CA ASN A 50 7.38 12.90 -6.19
C ASN A 50 7.05 13.34 -7.65
N ILE A 51 6.01 12.73 -8.19
CA ILE A 51 5.55 12.96 -9.57
C ILE A 51 4.53 14.08 -9.70
N PHE A 52 4.19 14.73 -8.59
CA PHE A 52 3.24 15.84 -8.53
C PHE A 52 3.91 17.14 -8.14
N GLU A 53 3.22 18.25 -8.37
CA GLU A 53 3.57 19.58 -7.95
C GLU A 53 3.50 19.75 -6.42
N GLU A 54 3.78 20.97 -5.96
CA GLU A 54 3.89 21.32 -4.53
C GLU A 54 2.54 21.41 -3.79
N SER A 55 1.42 21.44 -4.53
CA SER A 55 0.06 21.45 -4.00
C SER A 55 -0.91 20.66 -4.88
N THR A 56 -2.08 20.28 -4.34
CA THR A 56 -3.09 19.55 -5.11
C THR A 56 -3.65 20.38 -6.27
N ALA A 57 -3.81 21.69 -6.10
CA ALA A 57 -4.28 22.59 -7.15
C ALA A 57 -3.25 22.72 -8.28
N GLN A 58 -1.96 22.85 -7.94
CA GLN A 58 -0.88 22.89 -8.94
C GLN A 58 -0.74 21.53 -9.64
N ALA A 59 -0.84 20.43 -8.90
CA ALA A 59 -0.82 19.09 -9.45
C ALA A 59 -1.97 18.88 -10.44
N ALA A 60 -3.20 19.34 -10.11
CA ALA A 60 -4.34 19.24 -10.99
C ALA A 60 -4.15 20.04 -12.30
N ALA A 61 -3.45 21.17 -12.23
CA ALA A 61 -3.17 22.02 -13.39
C ALA A 61 -1.85 21.68 -14.12
N ASN A 62 -0.99 20.82 -13.54
CA ASN A 62 0.37 20.52 -14.02
C ASN A 62 1.18 21.80 -14.36
N VAL A 63 1.16 22.77 -13.47
CA VAL A 63 1.66 24.14 -13.71
C VAL A 63 3.16 24.19 -14.06
N GLY A 64 3.98 23.38 -13.37
CA GLY A 64 5.42 23.30 -13.56
C GLY A 64 5.87 22.20 -14.52
N ASP A 65 4.93 21.59 -15.27
CA ASP A 65 5.19 20.48 -16.19
C ASP A 65 5.91 19.28 -15.55
N LYS A 66 5.60 18.97 -14.29
CA LYS A 66 6.16 17.79 -13.59
C LYS A 66 5.89 16.49 -14.31
N LEU A 67 4.75 16.39 -14.98
CA LEU A 67 4.40 15.21 -15.76
C LEU A 67 5.27 15.07 -17.02
N GLY A 68 5.66 16.18 -17.66
CA GLY A 68 6.63 16.17 -18.75
C GLY A 68 8.04 15.80 -18.29
N GLU A 69 8.47 16.30 -17.12
CA GLU A 69 9.72 15.86 -16.49
C GLU A 69 9.69 14.35 -16.16
N MET A 70 8.55 13.85 -15.66
CA MET A 70 8.34 12.43 -15.41
C MET A 70 8.49 11.61 -16.71
N ASP A 71 7.81 12.02 -17.78
CA ASP A 71 7.88 11.33 -19.08
C ASP A 71 9.32 11.23 -19.59
N ASN A 72 10.11 12.30 -19.47
CA ASN A 72 11.51 12.31 -19.88
C ASN A 72 12.35 11.32 -19.06
N LYS A 73 12.13 11.25 -17.74
CA LYS A 73 12.80 10.29 -16.85
C LYS A 73 12.42 8.86 -17.19
N VAL A 74 11.12 8.61 -17.38
CA VAL A 74 10.59 7.29 -17.75
C VAL A 74 11.19 6.82 -19.07
N ARG A 75 11.19 7.69 -20.10
CA ARG A 75 11.77 7.36 -21.40
C ARG A 75 13.22 6.93 -21.28
N ALA A 76 14.04 7.73 -20.60
CA ALA A 76 15.45 7.40 -20.43
C ALA A 76 15.68 6.10 -19.63
N ALA A 77 14.85 5.83 -18.63
CA ALA A 77 14.93 4.59 -17.86
C ALA A 77 14.55 3.36 -18.71
N VAL A 78 13.46 3.46 -19.46
CA VAL A 78 12.99 2.36 -20.33
C VAL A 78 13.98 2.09 -21.46
N ASP A 79 14.52 3.13 -22.10
CA ASP A 79 15.56 3.00 -23.12
C ASP A 79 16.84 2.32 -22.56
N ALA A 80 17.09 2.45 -21.26
CA ALA A 80 18.17 1.76 -20.54
C ALA A 80 17.78 0.37 -20.00
N GLY A 81 16.58 -0.12 -20.28
CA GLY A 81 16.11 -1.46 -19.91
C GLY A 81 15.45 -1.58 -18.53
N PHE A 82 15.18 -0.47 -17.85
CA PHE A 82 14.47 -0.49 -16.57
C PHE A 82 12.97 -0.63 -16.76
N ARG A 83 12.31 -1.23 -15.78
CA ARG A 83 10.87 -1.18 -15.61
C ARG A 83 10.47 -0.07 -14.65
N ILE A 84 9.18 0.24 -14.59
CA ILE A 84 8.65 1.38 -13.85
C ILE A 84 7.73 0.92 -12.73
N VAL A 85 7.92 1.47 -11.55
CA VAL A 85 6.95 1.43 -10.43
C VAL A 85 6.45 2.85 -10.19
N ILE A 86 5.15 3.05 -10.25
CA ILE A 86 4.51 4.36 -10.03
C ILE A 86 4.06 4.42 -8.57
N ASP A 87 4.52 5.42 -7.83
CA ASP A 87 4.23 5.59 -6.41
C ASP A 87 3.37 6.84 -6.15
N PHE A 88 2.20 6.62 -5.58
CA PHE A 88 1.24 7.68 -5.25
C PHE A 88 1.38 8.26 -3.83
N SER A 89 2.39 7.84 -3.06
CA SER A 89 2.59 8.32 -1.68
C SER A 89 2.75 9.84 -1.60
N TYR A 90 3.40 10.45 -2.59
CA TYR A 90 3.61 11.89 -2.58
C TYR A 90 2.30 12.68 -2.65
N TYR A 91 1.28 12.22 -3.39
CA TYR A 91 -0.02 12.88 -3.42
C TYR A 91 -0.70 12.89 -2.05
N ARG A 92 -0.57 11.79 -1.29
CA ARG A 92 -0.99 11.76 0.12
C ARG A 92 -0.31 12.87 0.93
N ASN A 93 1.00 13.07 0.73
CA ASN A 93 1.76 14.10 1.44
C ASN A 93 1.26 15.52 1.12
N LEU A 94 0.87 15.79 -0.14
CA LEU A 94 0.24 17.06 -0.52
C LEU A 94 -1.07 17.29 0.24
N LEU A 95 -1.94 16.29 0.29
CA LEU A 95 -3.20 16.34 1.04
C LEU A 95 -2.96 16.66 2.51
N ILE A 96 -2.00 15.99 3.15
CA ILE A 96 -1.63 16.25 4.54
C ILE A 96 -1.12 17.68 4.74
N LYS A 97 -0.25 18.16 3.86
CA LYS A 97 0.27 19.53 3.87
C LYS A 97 -0.88 20.56 3.81
N GLU A 98 -1.93 20.25 3.05
CA GLU A 98 -3.13 21.07 2.90
C GLU A 98 -4.19 20.82 3.98
N LYS A 99 -3.85 20.10 5.07
CA LYS A 99 -4.74 19.75 6.17
C LYS A 99 -5.95 18.89 5.77
N THR A 100 -5.88 18.25 4.61
CA THR A 100 -6.87 17.27 4.16
C THR A 100 -6.49 15.88 4.63
N ASN A 101 -7.40 15.19 5.30
CA ASN A 101 -7.13 13.84 5.78
C ASN A 101 -7.27 12.81 4.64
N PRO A 102 -6.16 12.25 4.13
CA PRO A 102 -6.19 11.32 2.99
C PRO A 102 -6.87 9.99 3.32
N TYR A 103 -6.94 9.64 4.60
CA TYR A 103 -7.47 8.35 5.05
C TYR A 103 -9.01 8.29 5.08
N PHE A 104 -9.68 9.41 4.79
CA PHE A 104 -11.14 9.49 4.63
C PHE A 104 -11.59 9.81 3.21
N LEU A 105 -10.64 9.93 2.27
CA LEU A 105 -10.99 10.22 0.89
C LEU A 105 -11.47 8.97 0.17
N GLU A 106 -12.59 9.13 -0.53
CA GLU A 106 -13.18 8.12 -1.39
C GLU A 106 -12.44 8.03 -2.73
N TRP A 107 -12.66 6.92 -3.44
CA TRP A 107 -12.01 6.68 -4.73
C TRP A 107 -12.18 7.82 -5.76
N PRO A 108 -13.29 8.60 -5.82
CA PRO A 108 -13.39 9.69 -6.78
C PRO A 108 -12.34 10.80 -6.54
N ALA A 109 -11.97 11.05 -5.29
CA ALA A 109 -10.92 12.02 -4.96
C ALA A 109 -9.53 11.54 -5.40
N TRP A 110 -9.30 10.23 -5.42
CA TRP A 110 -8.06 9.62 -5.91
C TRP A 110 -8.03 9.46 -7.43
N LEU A 111 -9.21 9.37 -8.08
CA LEU A 111 -9.30 9.10 -9.50
C LEU A 111 -8.62 10.18 -10.35
N SER A 112 -8.86 11.46 -10.05
CA SER A 112 -8.31 12.57 -10.83
C SER A 112 -6.77 12.60 -10.83
N PRO A 113 -6.06 12.61 -9.69
CA PRO A 113 -4.60 12.58 -9.70
C PRO A 113 -4.03 11.29 -10.32
N MET A 114 -4.66 10.15 -10.11
CA MET A 114 -4.20 8.89 -10.70
C MET A 114 -4.42 8.88 -12.22
N ALA A 115 -5.51 9.47 -12.72
CA ALA A 115 -5.79 9.57 -14.16
C ALA A 115 -4.77 10.44 -14.88
N GLN A 116 -4.24 11.50 -14.25
CA GLN A 116 -3.20 12.34 -14.84
C GLN A 116 -1.93 11.54 -15.20
N ILE A 117 -1.68 10.45 -14.50
CA ILE A 117 -0.52 9.60 -14.74
C ILE A 117 -0.93 8.35 -15.52
N LEU A 118 -1.86 7.55 -15.00
CA LEU A 118 -2.22 6.27 -15.61
C LEU A 118 -2.92 6.44 -16.96
N GLY A 119 -3.73 7.49 -17.15
CA GLY A 119 -4.38 7.82 -18.42
C GLY A 119 -3.51 8.64 -19.37
N ARG A 120 -2.29 9.00 -18.97
CA ARG A 120 -1.34 9.75 -19.81
C ARG A 120 -0.70 8.84 -20.84
N LYS A 121 -0.49 9.33 -22.05
CA LYS A 121 0.22 8.60 -23.10
C LYS A 121 1.63 8.23 -22.64
N PHE A 122 1.98 6.95 -22.75
CA PHE A 122 3.31 6.49 -22.40
C PHE A 122 4.37 7.02 -23.38
N PRO A 123 5.55 7.49 -22.92
CA PRO A 123 6.52 8.13 -23.78
C PRO A 123 7.02 7.22 -24.90
N GLY A 124 6.75 7.63 -26.15
CA GLY A 124 7.18 6.90 -27.34
C GLY A 124 6.32 5.70 -27.74
N ALA A 125 5.15 5.52 -27.12
CA ALA A 125 4.22 4.43 -27.43
C ALA A 125 2.82 4.95 -27.81
N ASP A 126 1.96 4.05 -28.28
CA ASP A 126 0.56 4.37 -28.63
C ASP A 126 -0.45 3.98 -27.54
N TYR A 127 0.04 3.50 -26.41
CA TYR A 127 -0.74 3.18 -25.22
C TYR A 127 -0.46 4.19 -24.09
N ASP A 128 -1.29 4.18 -23.07
CA ASP A 128 -1.09 4.97 -21.84
C ASP A 128 -0.33 4.19 -20.77
N TYR A 129 -0.02 4.87 -19.64
CA TYR A 129 0.70 4.24 -18.52
C TYR A 129 -0.06 3.06 -17.90
N ALA A 130 -1.40 3.08 -17.91
CA ALA A 130 -2.19 1.97 -17.36
C ALA A 130 -2.02 0.69 -18.17
N HIS A 131 -1.78 0.81 -19.47
CA HIS A 131 -1.62 -0.33 -20.41
C HIS A 131 -0.16 -0.61 -20.76
N ALA A 132 0.78 0.17 -20.26
CA ALA A 132 2.20 0.01 -20.56
C ALA A 132 2.77 -1.27 -19.95
N PRO A 133 3.35 -2.18 -20.74
CA PRO A 133 3.99 -3.39 -20.20
C PRO A 133 5.24 -3.06 -19.38
N GLU A 134 5.82 -1.89 -19.56
CA GLU A 134 6.95 -1.37 -18.80
C GLU A 134 6.57 -0.98 -17.36
N VAL A 135 5.30 -0.64 -17.12
CA VAL A 135 4.81 -0.35 -15.76
C VAL A 135 4.57 -1.65 -15.00
N SER A 136 5.52 -2.02 -14.16
CA SER A 136 5.51 -3.28 -13.41
C SER A 136 4.55 -3.29 -12.25
N ALA A 137 4.38 -2.15 -11.57
CA ALA A 137 3.50 -2.03 -10.42
C ALA A 137 3.06 -0.58 -10.18
N VAL A 138 1.94 -0.46 -9.47
CA VAL A 138 1.48 0.78 -8.85
C VAL A 138 1.57 0.60 -7.34
N ALA A 139 2.33 1.46 -6.67
CA ALA A 139 2.41 1.54 -5.23
C ALA A 139 1.35 2.52 -4.71
N LEU A 140 0.51 2.05 -3.81
CA LEU A 140 -0.43 2.88 -3.08
C LEU A 140 0.28 3.62 -1.95
N SER A 141 -0.38 4.63 -1.39
CA SER A 141 0.21 5.48 -0.35
C SER A 141 0.73 4.67 0.84
N GLY A 142 2.03 4.68 1.03
CA GLY A 142 2.73 4.06 2.14
C GLY A 142 2.86 4.98 3.37
N GLU A 143 3.66 4.55 4.34
CA GLU A 143 4.07 5.30 5.54
C GLU A 143 2.91 5.80 6.41
N PRO A 144 1.96 4.91 6.76
CA PRO A 144 0.84 5.31 7.62
C PRO A 144 1.29 5.63 9.05
N ASP A 145 2.48 5.18 9.42
CA ASP A 145 3.08 5.20 10.74
C ASP A 145 4.11 6.33 10.94
N ILE A 146 4.36 7.14 9.91
CA ILE A 146 5.22 8.32 10.05
C ILE A 146 4.42 9.59 10.36
N LEU A 147 4.93 10.33 11.34
CA LEU A 147 4.55 11.70 11.61
C LEU A 147 5.53 12.63 10.89
N TRP A 148 5.05 13.32 9.86
CA TRP A 148 5.83 14.35 9.18
C TRP A 148 5.59 15.72 9.83
N GLY A 149 6.60 16.25 10.54
CA GLY A 149 6.54 17.61 11.07
C GLY A 149 5.61 17.79 12.28
N ASP A 150 4.97 18.93 12.41
CA ASP A 150 4.34 19.51 13.58
C ASP A 150 3.12 18.77 14.21
N ASN A 151 3.20 17.49 14.48
CA ASN A 151 2.12 16.72 15.13
C ASN A 151 0.73 16.94 14.49
N ASN A 152 0.68 17.05 13.17
CA ASN A 152 -0.56 17.24 12.43
C ASN A 152 -1.47 16.01 12.60
N PRO A 153 -2.65 16.13 13.23
CA PRO A 153 -3.53 15.00 13.53
C PRO A 153 -4.07 14.26 12.29
N VAL A 154 -3.88 14.82 11.08
CA VAL A 154 -4.28 14.18 9.82
C VAL A 154 -3.18 13.34 9.17
N GLN A 155 -1.98 13.32 9.74
CA GLN A 155 -0.83 12.61 9.16
C GLN A 155 -0.93 11.08 9.26
N GLN A 156 -1.65 10.58 10.25
CA GLN A 156 -1.77 9.15 10.51
C GLN A 156 -3.19 8.66 10.33
N ALA A 157 -3.33 7.45 9.82
CA ALA A 157 -4.55 6.68 10.00
C ALA A 157 -4.75 6.36 11.49
N LYS A 158 -5.97 6.45 11.98
CA LYS A 158 -6.26 6.25 13.41
C LYS A 158 -6.50 4.79 13.79
N SER A 159 -6.56 3.91 12.81
CA SER A 159 -6.72 2.48 13.02
C SER A 159 -6.25 1.69 11.78
N PRO A 160 -5.93 0.40 11.93
CA PRO A 160 -5.69 -0.49 10.80
C PRO A 160 -6.83 -0.47 9.78
N GLY A 161 -8.06 -0.50 10.25
CA GLY A 161 -9.24 -0.48 9.38
C GLY A 161 -9.35 0.80 8.54
N GLN A 162 -9.06 1.95 9.11
CA GLN A 162 -9.04 3.22 8.38
C GLN A 162 -7.95 3.21 7.30
N TYR A 163 -6.77 2.70 7.60
CA TYR A 163 -5.68 2.58 6.63
C TYR A 163 -6.05 1.64 5.49
N LEU A 164 -6.53 0.44 5.79
CA LEU A 164 -6.96 -0.51 4.77
C LEU A 164 -8.08 0.06 3.89
N TRP A 165 -9.01 0.75 4.50
CA TRP A 165 -10.08 1.41 3.77
C TRP A 165 -9.52 2.42 2.77
N SER A 166 -8.61 3.31 3.18
CA SER A 166 -7.96 4.28 2.31
C SER A 166 -7.23 3.61 1.15
N LEU A 167 -6.43 2.57 1.42
CA LEU A 167 -5.73 1.82 0.37
C LEU A 167 -6.73 1.17 -0.61
N ARG A 168 -7.83 0.62 -0.12
CA ARG A 168 -8.87 0.06 -0.98
C ARG A 168 -9.48 1.12 -1.89
N GLN A 169 -9.69 2.35 -1.40
CA GLN A 169 -10.19 3.44 -2.23
C GLN A 169 -9.22 3.76 -3.36
N GLN A 170 -7.95 3.81 -3.06
CA GLN A 170 -6.90 4.01 -4.05
C GLN A 170 -6.86 2.86 -5.06
N ALA A 171 -6.95 1.61 -4.60
CA ALA A 171 -7.00 0.45 -5.49
C ALA A 171 -8.22 0.48 -6.43
N ILE A 172 -9.39 0.89 -5.94
CA ILE A 172 -10.58 1.10 -6.77
C ILE A 172 -10.32 2.15 -7.84
N ALA A 173 -9.73 3.28 -7.49
CA ALA A 173 -9.39 4.35 -8.44
C ALA A 173 -8.44 3.85 -9.53
N VAL A 174 -7.38 3.11 -9.15
CA VAL A 174 -6.43 2.49 -10.08
C VAL A 174 -7.15 1.53 -11.05
N ARG A 175 -8.03 0.66 -10.53
CA ARG A 175 -8.76 -0.30 -11.38
C ARG A 175 -9.82 0.35 -12.28
N LYS A 176 -10.37 1.50 -11.88
CA LYS A 176 -11.27 2.29 -12.74
C LYS A 176 -10.55 2.96 -13.92
N LEU A 177 -9.25 3.03 -13.88
CA LEU A 177 -8.39 3.49 -14.98
C LEU A 177 -7.84 2.32 -15.83
N ASP A 178 -8.49 1.16 -15.73
CA ASP A 178 -8.21 -0.06 -16.48
C ASP A 178 -6.76 -0.62 -16.28
N TYR A 179 -6.07 -0.18 -15.22
CA TYR A 179 -4.78 -0.77 -14.89
C TYR A 179 -4.95 -2.19 -14.33
N ASP A 180 -4.52 -3.22 -15.07
CA ASP A 180 -4.56 -4.63 -14.66
C ASP A 180 -3.17 -5.14 -14.18
N GLY A 181 -2.27 -4.25 -13.85
CA GLY A 181 -0.98 -4.63 -13.27
C GLY A 181 -1.03 -4.82 -11.75
N PRO A 182 0.11 -5.26 -11.15
CA PRO A 182 0.24 -5.42 -9.71
C PRO A 182 0.02 -4.13 -8.94
N ILE A 183 -0.63 -4.25 -7.78
CA ILE A 183 -0.73 -3.20 -6.77
C ILE A 183 0.12 -3.60 -5.59
N THR A 184 1.03 -2.72 -5.16
CA THR A 184 1.80 -2.86 -3.93
C THR A 184 1.25 -1.92 -2.85
N ALA A 185 1.30 -2.35 -1.60
CA ALA A 185 0.83 -1.55 -0.47
C ALA A 185 1.51 -1.94 0.84
N GLY A 186 1.49 -1.01 1.76
CA GLY A 186 2.08 -1.16 3.09
C GLY A 186 3.01 -0.02 3.39
N GLY A 187 4.24 -0.09 2.89
CA GLY A 187 5.26 0.95 3.09
C GLY A 187 5.48 1.29 4.57
N PHE A 188 5.37 0.29 5.47
CA PHE A 188 5.52 0.52 6.91
C PHE A 188 6.97 0.80 7.24
N ASN A 189 7.24 1.90 7.95
CA ASN A 189 8.59 2.23 8.43
C ASN A 189 8.99 1.46 9.69
N HIS A 190 8.03 1.21 10.56
CA HIS A 190 8.28 0.57 11.85
C HIS A 190 7.73 -0.85 11.86
N LEU A 191 8.58 -1.81 11.48
CA LEU A 191 8.25 -3.24 11.58
C LEU A 191 8.37 -3.78 13.01
N ASN A 192 8.91 -2.98 13.93
CA ASN A 192 9.18 -3.40 15.28
C ASN A 192 7.91 -3.54 16.12
N SER A 193 7.91 -4.62 16.89
CA SER A 193 6.83 -4.97 17.79
C SER A 193 6.59 -4.01 18.95
N ASP A 194 7.53 -3.16 19.27
CA ASP A 194 7.63 -2.49 20.56
C ASP A 194 7.48 -0.97 20.49
N GLY A 195 7.18 -0.41 19.32
CA GLY A 195 6.95 1.03 19.16
C GLY A 195 5.57 1.46 19.70
N PRO A 196 5.44 2.72 20.19
CA PRO A 196 4.18 3.26 20.70
C PRO A 196 3.04 3.24 19.68
N ASP A 197 3.37 3.17 18.39
CA ASP A 197 2.41 3.24 17.28
C ASP A 197 1.83 1.88 16.88
N ARG A 198 2.33 0.79 17.46
CA ARG A 198 1.89 -0.57 17.13
C ARG A 198 0.42 -0.84 17.41
N GLY A 199 -0.14 -0.21 18.44
CA GLY A 199 -1.56 -0.35 18.76
C GLY A 199 -2.50 0.10 17.64
N ALA A 200 -2.07 1.06 16.81
CA ALA A 200 -2.86 1.58 15.71
C ALA A 200 -2.77 0.72 14.42
N TYR A 201 -1.64 0.02 14.20
CA TYR A 201 -1.37 -0.72 12.95
C TYR A 201 -1.03 -2.18 13.14
N GLY A 202 -1.08 -2.69 14.36
CA GLY A 202 -0.55 -4.00 14.75
C GLY A 202 -1.02 -5.20 13.92
N ASP A 203 -2.23 -5.14 13.37
CA ASP A 203 -2.81 -6.16 12.52
C ASP A 203 -3.01 -5.71 11.05
N ALA A 204 -2.55 -4.51 10.67
CA ALA A 204 -2.71 -4.01 9.31
C ALA A 204 -1.97 -4.89 8.28
N VAL A 205 -0.80 -5.40 8.62
CA VAL A 205 -0.02 -6.31 7.76
C VAL A 205 -0.79 -7.60 7.53
N ASP A 206 -1.32 -8.21 8.60
CA ASP A 206 -2.10 -9.44 8.53
C ASP A 206 -3.35 -9.26 7.67
N ARG A 207 -4.04 -8.13 7.83
CA ARG A 207 -5.23 -7.79 7.03
C ARG A 207 -4.89 -7.54 5.57
N LEU A 208 -3.81 -6.81 5.27
CA LEU A 208 -3.36 -6.59 3.89
C LEU A 208 -2.95 -7.89 3.21
N ALA A 209 -2.36 -8.84 3.94
CA ALA A 209 -2.03 -10.15 3.41
C ALA A 209 -3.28 -10.94 2.98
N ALA A 210 -4.41 -10.73 3.65
CA ALA A 210 -5.64 -11.46 3.40
C ALA A 210 -6.48 -10.91 2.22
N VAL A 211 -6.24 -9.66 1.75
CA VAL A 211 -7.09 -9.05 0.73
C VAL A 211 -6.60 -9.32 -0.69
N PRO A 212 -7.47 -9.62 -1.67
CA PRO A 212 -7.05 -10.02 -3.03
C PRO A 212 -6.62 -8.85 -3.92
N TRP A 213 -6.92 -7.61 -3.54
CA TRP A 213 -6.65 -6.43 -4.36
C TRP A 213 -5.25 -5.84 -4.15
N VAL A 214 -4.46 -6.35 -3.21
CA VAL A 214 -3.02 -6.10 -3.03
C VAL A 214 -2.27 -7.33 -3.50
N ASP A 215 -1.24 -7.15 -4.31
CA ASP A 215 -0.47 -8.24 -4.91
C ASP A 215 0.87 -8.45 -4.22
N ALA A 216 1.44 -7.38 -3.65
CA ALA A 216 2.66 -7.44 -2.85
C ALA A 216 2.56 -6.49 -1.65
N LEU A 217 3.08 -6.94 -0.51
CA LEU A 217 3.22 -6.11 0.68
C LEU A 217 4.59 -5.45 0.68
N THR A 218 4.62 -4.20 1.14
CA THR A 218 5.84 -3.38 1.15
C THR A 218 6.16 -2.88 2.56
N PHE A 219 7.44 -2.69 2.82
CA PHE A 219 7.95 -2.04 4.02
C PHE A 219 9.19 -1.20 3.71
N HIS A 220 9.53 -0.29 4.62
CA HIS A 220 10.72 0.55 4.55
C HIS A 220 11.75 0.11 5.60
N GLY A 221 13.01 0.10 5.22
CA GLY A 221 14.11 -0.42 6.03
C GLY A 221 15.08 0.68 6.51
N TYR A 222 14.56 1.67 7.25
CA TYR A 222 15.37 2.78 7.76
C TYR A 222 15.89 2.59 9.19
N ASP A 223 15.30 1.68 9.94
CA ASP A 223 15.73 1.36 11.30
C ASP A 223 17.11 0.67 11.32
N GLU A 224 17.73 0.68 12.50
CA GLU A 224 18.98 -0.06 12.71
C GLU A 224 18.77 -1.56 12.40
N PRO A 225 19.69 -2.22 11.67
CA PRO A 225 19.52 -3.60 11.21
C PRO A 225 19.15 -4.62 12.28
N ALA A 226 19.68 -4.44 13.50
CA ALA A 226 19.36 -5.32 14.63
C ALA A 226 17.87 -5.23 15.03
N LYS A 227 17.25 -4.07 14.85
CA LYS A 227 15.83 -3.85 15.12
C LYS A 227 14.96 -4.36 13.97
N LEU A 228 15.45 -4.22 12.73
CA LEU A 228 14.70 -4.64 11.53
C LEU A 228 14.55 -6.16 11.44
N LYS A 229 15.57 -6.94 11.84
CA LYS A 229 15.62 -8.39 11.62
C LYS A 229 14.36 -9.14 12.08
N PRO A 230 13.88 -9.03 13.33
CA PRO A 230 12.68 -9.76 13.77
C PRO A 230 11.42 -9.25 13.05
N GLY A 231 11.33 -7.95 12.76
CA GLY A 231 10.23 -7.36 12.03
C GLY A 231 10.15 -7.85 10.58
N ILE A 232 11.27 -7.91 9.88
CA ILE A 232 11.34 -8.41 8.50
C ILE A 232 10.87 -9.86 8.42
N SER A 233 11.38 -10.74 9.29
CA SER A 233 10.99 -12.15 9.28
C SER A 233 9.47 -12.31 9.45
N ARG A 234 8.90 -11.67 10.47
CA ARG A 234 7.45 -11.70 10.69
C ARG A 234 6.67 -11.14 9.49
N PHE A 235 7.12 -10.02 8.93
CA PHE A 235 6.47 -9.40 7.78
C PHE A 235 6.43 -10.34 6.58
N VAL A 236 7.55 -10.99 6.30
CA VAL A 236 7.67 -11.97 5.20
C VAL A 236 6.78 -13.18 5.44
N ASP A 237 6.77 -13.73 6.65
CA ASP A 237 5.91 -14.88 7.01
C ASP A 237 4.42 -14.55 6.79
N VAL A 238 3.99 -13.36 7.21
CA VAL A 238 2.61 -12.89 7.02
C VAL A 238 2.30 -12.69 5.54
N ALA A 239 3.17 -12.04 4.78
CA ALA A 239 2.97 -11.85 3.35
C ALA A 239 2.85 -13.20 2.62
N GLN A 240 3.76 -14.13 2.89
CA GLN A 240 3.78 -15.46 2.27
C GLN A 240 2.55 -16.29 2.65
N SER A 241 2.08 -16.21 3.89
CA SER A 241 0.86 -16.90 4.32
C SER A 241 -0.37 -16.42 3.56
N GLY A 242 -0.38 -15.14 3.14
CA GLY A 242 -1.41 -14.56 2.27
C GLY A 242 -1.15 -14.77 0.77
N GLY A 243 -0.10 -15.50 0.39
CA GLY A 243 0.28 -15.69 -1.02
C GLY A 243 0.81 -14.43 -1.70
N LYS A 244 1.36 -13.48 -0.91
CA LYS A 244 1.88 -12.20 -1.41
C LYS A 244 3.40 -12.19 -1.49
N LEU A 245 3.93 -11.34 -2.37
CA LEU A 245 5.33 -10.97 -2.32
C LEU A 245 5.59 -10.03 -1.13
N ALA A 246 6.80 -10.10 -0.58
CA ALA A 246 7.28 -9.19 0.46
C ALA A 246 8.44 -8.35 -0.10
N LEU A 247 8.22 -7.05 -0.28
CA LEU A 247 9.19 -6.15 -0.87
C LEU A 247 9.68 -5.14 0.17
N MET A 248 10.99 -4.99 0.33
CA MET A 248 11.57 -3.83 0.99
C MET A 248 11.58 -2.68 -0.03
N GLU A 249 10.55 -1.86 -0.01
CA GLU A 249 10.29 -0.85 -1.03
C GLU A 249 11.23 0.35 -0.93
N GLU A 250 11.69 0.65 0.27
CA GLU A 250 12.70 1.66 0.55
C GLU A 250 13.69 1.19 1.59
N CYS A 251 14.95 1.55 1.39
CA CYS A 251 16.02 1.41 2.36
C CYS A 251 17.04 2.51 2.14
N GLY A 252 17.60 3.02 3.21
CA GLY A 252 18.65 4.02 3.12
C GLY A 252 19.16 4.42 4.50
N PHE A 253 20.37 4.97 4.52
CA PHE A 253 20.97 5.50 5.73
C PHE A 253 21.52 6.89 5.44
N ASN A 254 21.14 7.87 6.26
CA ASN A 254 21.53 9.26 6.08
C ASN A 254 23.04 9.45 6.25
N SER A 255 23.64 10.26 5.38
CA SER A 255 25.07 10.60 5.40
C SER A 255 25.40 11.88 6.19
N ASP A 256 24.39 12.69 6.56
CA ASP A 256 24.61 14.05 7.07
C ASP A 256 25.55 14.15 8.29
N ASN A 257 25.66 13.09 9.07
CA ASN A 257 26.60 13.02 10.19
C ASN A 257 27.32 11.66 10.24
N THR A 258 27.42 10.99 9.10
CA THR A 258 27.89 9.60 9.05
C THR A 258 28.83 9.43 7.86
N SER A 259 30.05 8.90 8.10
CA SER A 259 30.99 8.62 7.02
C SER A 259 30.47 7.56 6.05
N ASP A 260 30.99 7.54 4.81
CA ASP A 260 30.67 6.53 3.82
C ASP A 260 30.94 5.11 4.34
N ALA A 261 32.05 4.91 5.05
CA ALA A 261 32.40 3.65 5.71
C ALA A 261 31.37 3.22 6.77
N ALA A 262 30.85 4.15 7.57
CA ALA A 262 29.85 3.85 8.59
C ALA A 262 28.50 3.51 7.94
N ARG A 263 28.10 4.21 6.87
CA ARG A 263 26.92 3.84 6.06
C ARG A 263 27.06 2.45 5.45
N ALA A 264 28.22 2.16 4.88
CA ALA A 264 28.55 0.83 4.36
C ALA A 264 28.41 -0.26 5.42
N GLY A 265 28.85 0.01 6.66
CA GLY A 265 28.67 -0.88 7.81
C GLY A 265 27.20 -1.20 8.07
N ARG A 266 26.32 -0.20 8.01
CA ARG A 266 24.85 -0.39 8.17
C ARG A 266 24.25 -1.22 7.05
N PHE A 267 24.60 -0.95 5.79
CA PHE A 267 24.15 -1.80 4.67
C PHE A 267 24.62 -3.24 4.84
N ARG A 268 25.89 -3.49 5.18
CA ARG A 268 26.40 -4.85 5.42
C ARG A 268 25.70 -5.56 6.55
N ALA A 269 25.26 -4.84 7.58
CA ALA A 269 24.49 -5.41 8.68
C ALA A 269 23.08 -5.90 8.24
N LEU A 270 22.54 -5.42 7.11
CA LEU A 270 21.31 -5.94 6.50
C LEU A 270 21.52 -7.27 5.78
N VAL A 271 22.73 -7.57 5.27
CA VAL A 271 23.01 -8.76 4.46
C VAL A 271 22.47 -10.05 5.10
N PRO A 272 22.79 -10.39 6.37
CA PRO A 272 22.25 -11.60 6.99
C PRO A 272 20.75 -11.55 7.21
N CYS A 273 20.16 -10.36 7.37
CA CYS A 273 18.72 -10.22 7.51
C CYS A 273 17.99 -10.54 6.20
N ILE A 274 18.49 -9.99 5.09
CA ILE A 274 17.93 -10.21 3.76
C ILE A 274 18.12 -11.67 3.31
N ALA A 275 19.33 -12.22 3.48
CA ALA A 275 19.64 -13.61 3.10
C ALA A 275 18.73 -14.64 3.80
N ALA A 276 18.35 -14.37 5.06
CA ALA A 276 17.58 -15.31 5.87
C ALA A 276 16.06 -15.06 5.83
N SER A 277 15.59 -13.90 5.34
CA SER A 277 14.19 -13.49 5.55
C SER A 277 13.22 -13.95 4.47
N GLY A 278 13.70 -14.26 3.27
CA GLY A 278 12.81 -14.52 2.13
C GLY A 278 12.15 -13.27 1.52
N VAL A 279 12.70 -12.08 1.76
CA VAL A 279 12.34 -10.85 1.05
C VAL A 279 12.47 -11.07 -0.45
N THR A 280 11.47 -10.69 -1.21
CA THR A 280 11.36 -11.01 -2.64
C THR A 280 11.76 -9.87 -3.57
N GLY A 281 12.00 -8.67 -3.05
CA GLY A 281 12.51 -7.52 -3.78
C GLY A 281 13.04 -6.45 -2.84
N LEU A 282 13.91 -5.60 -3.34
CA LEU A 282 14.60 -4.55 -2.60
C LEU A 282 14.35 -3.18 -3.20
N GLY A 283 14.40 -2.15 -2.38
CA GLY A 283 14.34 -0.76 -2.80
C GLY A 283 15.40 0.10 -2.12
N LEU A 284 16.09 0.92 -2.89
CA LEU A 284 16.99 1.95 -2.39
C LEU A 284 16.29 3.30 -2.46
N TRP A 285 16.32 4.05 -1.34
CA TRP A 285 15.57 5.30 -1.25
C TRP A 285 15.99 6.26 -2.33
N ASN A 286 17.28 6.56 -2.55
CA ASN A 286 17.55 7.30 -3.78
C ASN A 286 19.01 7.28 -4.26
N VAL A 287 19.20 7.78 -5.49
CA VAL A 287 20.48 8.11 -6.11
C VAL A 287 20.56 9.60 -6.44
N GLY A 288 19.53 10.37 -6.12
CA GLY A 288 19.45 11.81 -6.30
C GLY A 288 20.17 12.56 -5.18
N ASP A 289 20.31 13.86 -5.36
CA ASP A 289 20.98 14.75 -4.42
C ASP A 289 19.97 15.30 -3.41
N TYR A 290 19.50 14.44 -2.50
CA TYR A 290 18.45 14.83 -1.56
C TYR A 290 18.62 14.18 -0.19
N ASN A 291 18.59 15.01 0.85
CA ASN A 291 18.56 14.64 2.28
C ASN A 291 19.64 13.69 2.76
N GLY A 292 20.79 13.64 2.09
CA GLY A 292 21.91 12.80 2.52
C GLY A 292 21.68 11.28 2.44
N PHE A 293 20.57 10.82 1.91
CA PHE A 293 20.31 9.39 1.72
C PHE A 293 20.84 8.82 0.40
N ASP A 294 21.30 9.68 -0.48
CA ASP A 294 21.80 9.30 -1.78
C ASP A 294 23.00 8.33 -1.71
N VAL A 295 22.97 7.33 -2.57
CA VAL A 295 24.09 6.40 -2.79
C VAL A 295 24.53 6.54 -4.24
N ARG A 296 25.74 7.07 -4.45
CA ARG A 296 26.27 7.39 -5.78
C ARG A 296 27.78 7.21 -5.84
N ALA A 297 28.36 7.46 -7.00
CA ALA A 297 29.80 7.25 -7.24
C ALA A 297 30.74 7.95 -6.24
N THR A 298 30.28 9.03 -5.58
CA THR A 298 31.00 9.71 -4.49
C THR A 298 30.98 8.97 -3.15
N HIS A 299 30.20 7.88 -3.06
CA HIS A 299 30.06 7.02 -1.88
C HIS A 299 30.41 5.57 -2.21
N PRO A 300 31.67 5.26 -2.59
CA PRO A 300 32.03 3.96 -3.15
C PRO A 300 31.88 2.81 -2.17
N GLU A 301 32.05 3.04 -0.87
CA GLU A 301 31.90 2.01 0.15
C GLU A 301 30.42 1.68 0.38
N ALA A 302 29.55 2.67 0.44
CA ALA A 302 28.11 2.47 0.55
C ALA A 302 27.55 1.79 -0.71
N MET A 303 27.99 2.18 -1.91
CA MET A 303 27.62 1.50 -3.17
C MET A 303 28.01 0.02 -3.14
N LYS A 304 29.26 -0.28 -2.76
CA LYS A 304 29.73 -1.67 -2.65
C LYS A 304 28.88 -2.45 -1.65
N ALA A 305 28.63 -1.88 -0.48
CA ALA A 305 27.84 -2.53 0.57
C ALA A 305 26.37 -2.72 0.15
N TRP A 306 25.78 -1.78 -0.56
CA TRP A 306 24.44 -1.98 -1.15
C TRP A 306 24.44 -3.15 -2.14
N ASN A 307 25.41 -3.24 -3.03
CA ASN A 307 25.52 -4.36 -3.96
C ASN A 307 25.69 -5.71 -3.23
N GLU A 308 26.33 -5.74 -2.07
CA GLU A 308 26.38 -6.92 -1.18
C GLU A 308 24.97 -7.29 -0.66
N VAL A 309 24.14 -6.28 -0.31
CA VAL A 309 22.72 -6.51 0.07
C VAL A 309 21.91 -7.06 -1.09
N VAL A 310 22.06 -6.50 -2.29
CA VAL A 310 21.38 -6.98 -3.50
C VAL A 310 21.79 -8.43 -3.81
N ALA A 311 23.07 -8.74 -3.71
CA ALA A 311 23.58 -10.09 -3.95
C ALA A 311 23.10 -11.12 -2.91
N ALA A 312 22.77 -10.67 -1.70
CA ALA A 312 22.26 -11.52 -0.62
C ALA A 312 20.77 -11.84 -0.76
N MET A 313 20.05 -11.12 -1.62
CA MET A 313 18.63 -11.42 -1.86
C MET A 313 18.49 -12.86 -2.36
N PRO A 314 17.60 -13.67 -1.75
CA PRO A 314 17.42 -15.05 -2.17
C PRO A 314 17.07 -15.10 -3.65
N VAL A 315 17.97 -15.61 -4.46
CA VAL A 315 17.70 -15.92 -5.87
C VAL A 315 16.82 -17.17 -5.85
N LEU A 316 15.53 -16.98 -5.66
CA LEU A 316 14.56 -18.04 -5.94
C LEU A 316 14.62 -18.27 -7.46
N GLY A 317 15.34 -19.28 -7.82
CA GLY A 317 15.71 -19.78 -9.14
C GLY A 317 15.21 -18.96 -10.33
N ARG A 318 16.12 -18.33 -11.04
CA ARG A 318 15.88 -18.01 -12.45
C ARG A 318 15.67 -19.37 -13.15
N GLY A 319 14.42 -19.78 -13.30
CA GLY A 319 14.07 -20.94 -14.13
C GLY A 319 13.43 -22.15 -13.45
N GLY A 320 12.96 -22.04 -12.21
CA GLY A 320 12.04 -23.03 -11.67
C GLY A 320 10.63 -22.42 -11.64
N ALA A 321 9.74 -22.83 -12.52
CA ALA A 321 8.34 -22.65 -12.29
C ALA A 321 8.07 -23.22 -10.89
N ALA A 322 7.68 -22.38 -9.93
CA ALA A 322 7.15 -22.86 -8.67
C ALA A 322 6.02 -23.81 -9.04
N THR A 323 6.21 -25.08 -8.76
CA THR A 323 5.11 -26.05 -8.87
C THR A 323 4.03 -25.49 -7.97
N PRO A 324 2.85 -25.12 -8.49
CA PRO A 324 1.78 -24.65 -7.65
C PRO A 324 1.57 -25.73 -6.59
N ALA A 325 1.53 -25.36 -5.33
CA ALA A 325 1.10 -26.27 -4.28
C ALA A 325 -0.21 -26.90 -4.76
N ALA A 326 -0.18 -28.20 -4.95
CA ALA A 326 -1.28 -28.91 -5.58
C ALA A 326 -2.55 -28.65 -4.77
N GLY A 327 -3.59 -28.11 -5.43
CA GLY A 327 -4.96 -28.28 -5.02
C GLY A 327 -5.68 -27.12 -4.37
N GLY A 328 -5.24 -25.88 -4.48
CA GLY A 328 -6.14 -24.74 -4.25
C GLY A 328 -6.91 -24.46 -5.54
N SER A 329 -8.17 -24.85 -5.65
CA SER A 329 -9.06 -24.34 -6.69
C SER A 329 -9.03 -22.81 -6.64
N ALA A 330 -8.90 -22.16 -7.82
CA ALA A 330 -8.98 -20.71 -7.91
C ALA A 330 -10.20 -20.23 -7.12
N PRO A 331 -10.07 -19.23 -6.24
CA PRO A 331 -11.23 -18.74 -5.51
C PRO A 331 -12.27 -18.27 -6.51
N ALA A 332 -13.52 -18.70 -6.28
CA ALA A 332 -14.62 -18.24 -7.08
C ALA A 332 -14.69 -16.71 -7.06
N PRO A 333 -15.14 -16.05 -8.15
CA PRO A 333 -15.19 -14.59 -8.18
C PRO A 333 -15.99 -14.06 -6.99
N THR A 334 -15.50 -12.97 -6.38
CA THR A 334 -16.13 -12.37 -5.21
C THR A 334 -17.58 -12.02 -5.49
N GLN A 335 -18.51 -12.79 -4.94
CA GLN A 335 -19.94 -12.51 -5.04
C GLN A 335 -20.36 -11.63 -3.86
N TRP A 336 -20.77 -10.42 -4.16
CA TRP A 336 -21.33 -9.51 -3.18
C TRP A 336 -22.79 -9.89 -2.88
N ALA A 337 -23.05 -10.32 -1.66
CA ALA A 337 -24.40 -10.52 -1.16
C ALA A 337 -24.95 -9.18 -0.65
N THR A 338 -26.14 -8.81 -1.13
CA THR A 338 -26.88 -7.65 -0.63
C THR A 338 -27.93 -8.12 0.37
N PHE A 339 -28.02 -7.46 1.51
CA PHE A 339 -29.02 -7.78 2.55
C PHE A 339 -29.48 -6.51 3.27
N SER A 340 -30.69 -6.56 3.81
CA SER A 340 -31.29 -5.44 4.53
C SER A 340 -30.70 -5.32 5.92
N GLY A 341 -30.49 -4.09 6.39
CA GLY A 341 -30.15 -3.82 7.78
C GLY A 341 -31.31 -4.15 8.69
N ASP A 342 -31.02 -4.66 9.89
CA ASP A 342 -32.04 -4.97 10.92
C ASP A 342 -32.57 -3.71 11.62
N ALA A 343 -31.87 -2.60 11.45
CA ALA A 343 -32.01 -1.45 12.33
C ALA A 343 -32.91 -0.34 11.79
N THR A 344 -32.96 -0.19 10.49
CA THR A 344 -33.76 0.88 9.85
C THR A 344 -34.26 0.40 8.50
N PRO A 345 -35.56 0.49 8.20
CA PRO A 345 -36.04 0.23 6.85
C PRO A 345 -35.34 1.14 5.86
N GLY A 346 -34.61 0.57 4.90
CA GLY A 346 -33.86 1.32 3.89
C GLY A 346 -32.33 1.23 4.02
N ASP A 347 -31.76 0.91 5.18
CA ASP A 347 -30.34 0.62 5.28
C ASP A 347 -30.06 -0.73 4.63
N THR A 348 -29.26 -0.72 3.57
CA THR A 348 -28.86 -1.92 2.84
C THR A 348 -27.37 -2.14 3.04
N PHE A 349 -27.00 -3.36 3.37
CA PHE A 349 -25.61 -3.80 3.51
C PHE A 349 -25.20 -4.69 2.36
N ILE A 350 -23.93 -4.66 2.06
CA ILE A 350 -23.29 -5.64 1.19
C ILE A 350 -22.21 -6.37 1.97
N ALA A 351 -22.02 -7.62 1.66
CA ALA A 351 -20.92 -8.41 2.17
C ALA A 351 -20.38 -9.33 1.10
N ALA A 352 -19.09 -9.58 1.16
CA ALA A 352 -18.39 -10.53 0.31
C ALA A 352 -17.27 -11.21 1.07
N LEU A 353 -16.84 -12.36 0.58
CA LEU A 353 -15.62 -13.00 1.02
C LEU A 353 -14.48 -12.55 0.12
N GLU A 354 -13.46 -11.95 0.70
CA GLU A 354 -12.25 -11.57 0.01
C GLU A 354 -11.07 -12.35 0.61
N GLY A 355 -10.68 -13.46 -0.05
CA GLY A 355 -9.70 -14.39 0.50
C GLY A 355 -10.19 -15.02 1.81
N ASN A 356 -9.43 -14.89 2.87
CA ASN A 356 -9.77 -15.39 4.21
C ASN A 356 -10.35 -14.28 5.13
N ALA A 357 -10.96 -13.28 4.54
CA ALA A 357 -11.60 -12.19 5.27
C ALA A 357 -13.03 -11.97 4.80
N LEU A 358 -13.90 -11.59 5.73
CA LEU A 358 -15.21 -11.06 5.45
C LEU A 358 -15.10 -9.55 5.26
N CYS A 359 -15.56 -9.07 4.11
CA CYS A 359 -15.74 -7.66 3.85
C CYS A 359 -17.22 -7.32 3.98
N VAL A 360 -17.59 -6.40 4.83
CA VAL A 360 -19.00 -6.02 5.06
C VAL A 360 -19.14 -4.52 5.31
N GLY A 361 -20.16 -3.92 4.73
CA GLY A 361 -20.46 -2.49 4.94
C GLY A 361 -21.78 -2.08 4.30
N PRO A 362 -22.19 -0.82 4.46
CA PRO A 362 -23.38 -0.30 3.79
C PRO A 362 -23.26 -0.37 2.26
N ARG A 363 -24.40 -0.66 1.59
CA ARG A 363 -24.45 -0.75 0.12
C ARG A 363 -24.29 0.60 -0.57
N ALA A 364 -24.87 1.65 0.03
CA ALA A 364 -24.62 2.98 -0.49
C ALA A 364 -23.10 3.20 -0.43
N GLU A 365 -22.49 3.54 -1.53
CA GLU A 365 -21.09 3.92 -1.56
C GLU A 365 -20.91 4.90 -0.42
N TRP A 366 -20.23 4.47 0.68
CA TRP A 366 -20.05 5.30 1.88
C TRP A 366 -21.30 5.54 2.69
N GLY A 367 -21.96 4.42 2.97
CA GLY A 367 -23.23 4.43 3.65
C GLY A 367 -23.12 5.05 5.03
N THR A 368 -23.95 6.03 5.20
CA THR A 368 -24.35 6.39 6.53
C THR A 368 -25.29 5.31 7.05
N VAL A 369 -25.04 4.85 8.28
CA VAL A 369 -25.97 4.04 9.03
C VAL A 369 -26.70 4.90 10.03
N THR A 370 -27.98 4.65 10.25
CA THR A 370 -28.75 5.34 11.28
C THR A 370 -28.55 4.66 12.62
N VAL A 371 -28.02 5.40 13.58
CA VAL A 371 -27.74 4.88 14.93
C VAL A 371 -28.61 5.56 15.99
N PRO A 372 -28.84 4.90 17.14
CA PRO A 372 -29.57 5.49 18.27
C PRO A 372 -28.74 6.63 18.93
N ALA A 373 -29.37 7.37 19.81
CA ALA A 373 -28.71 8.45 20.52
C ALA A 373 -27.53 7.98 21.37
N VAL A 374 -27.69 6.88 22.08
CA VAL A 374 -26.68 6.22 22.91
C VAL A 374 -27.04 4.75 23.02
N GLY A 375 -26.02 3.89 23.14
CA GLY A 375 -26.19 2.46 23.40
C GLY A 375 -25.83 1.57 22.22
N GLN A 376 -26.17 0.31 22.36
CA GLN A 376 -25.91 -0.71 21.36
C GLN A 376 -27.08 -0.89 20.41
N LYS A 377 -26.80 -1.03 19.14
CA LYS A 377 -27.79 -1.37 18.12
C LYS A 377 -27.23 -2.36 17.11
N ARG A 378 -27.94 -3.47 16.92
CA ARG A 378 -27.65 -4.36 15.80
C ARG A 378 -28.04 -3.67 14.49
N LEU A 379 -27.07 -3.49 13.62
CA LEU A 379 -27.25 -2.85 12.31
C LEU A 379 -27.69 -3.87 11.25
N ALA A 380 -27.07 -5.05 11.29
CA ALA A 380 -27.34 -6.09 10.31
C ALA A 380 -26.94 -7.47 10.82
N THR A 381 -27.53 -8.49 10.20
CA THR A 381 -27.11 -9.89 10.35
C THR A 381 -26.56 -10.38 9.01
N ILE A 382 -25.32 -10.86 9.00
CA ILE A 382 -24.65 -11.34 7.79
C ILE A 382 -25.28 -12.67 7.38
N PRO A 383 -25.70 -12.81 6.10
CA PRO A 383 -26.38 -14.01 5.65
C PRO A 383 -25.55 -15.28 5.89
N PRO A 384 -26.09 -16.32 6.53
CA PRO A 384 -25.39 -17.59 6.76
C PRO A 384 -24.85 -18.23 5.47
N ALA A 385 -25.57 -18.07 4.36
CA ALA A 385 -25.18 -18.60 3.05
C ALA A 385 -23.84 -18.06 2.56
N LEU A 386 -23.44 -16.85 2.99
CA LEU A 386 -22.16 -16.26 2.62
C LEU A 386 -20.99 -16.89 3.36
N LEU A 387 -21.17 -17.20 4.63
CA LEU A 387 -20.07 -17.65 5.51
C LEU A 387 -20.01 -19.16 5.69
N GLY A 388 -21.10 -19.89 5.45
CA GLY A 388 -21.19 -21.29 5.85
C GLY A 388 -20.96 -21.43 7.35
N ASP A 389 -20.07 -22.34 7.75
CA ASP A 389 -19.70 -22.58 9.15
C ASP A 389 -18.59 -21.64 9.67
N ARG A 390 -17.97 -20.88 8.78
CA ARG A 390 -16.92 -19.93 9.14
C ARG A 390 -17.46 -18.82 10.04
N LYS A 391 -16.65 -18.40 10.99
CA LYS A 391 -17.01 -17.35 11.94
C LYS A 391 -16.05 -16.16 11.76
N PRO A 392 -16.57 -14.92 11.59
CA PRO A 392 -15.72 -13.76 11.61
C PRO A 392 -15.10 -13.58 13.00
N GLN A 393 -13.86 -13.16 13.05
CA GLN A 393 -13.27 -12.68 14.31
C GLN A 393 -13.91 -11.35 14.68
N ARG A 394 -14.06 -11.09 15.99
CA ARG A 394 -14.56 -9.81 16.44
C ARG A 394 -13.60 -8.70 16.01
N THR A 395 -14.11 -7.75 15.26
CA THR A 395 -13.39 -6.55 14.83
C THR A 395 -14.19 -5.30 15.14
N CYS A 396 -13.48 -4.21 15.41
CA CYS A 396 -14.08 -2.96 15.85
C CYS A 396 -13.54 -1.81 15.01
N TYR A 397 -14.43 -0.95 14.53
CA TYR A 397 -14.11 0.21 13.69
C TYR A 397 -14.79 1.46 14.24
N PRO A 398 -14.17 2.65 14.14
CA PRO A 398 -14.84 3.88 14.54
C PRO A 398 -16.04 4.17 13.64
N LEU A 399 -17.14 4.58 14.25
CA LEU A 399 -18.23 5.27 13.57
C LEU A 399 -17.94 6.77 13.60
N LEU A 400 -18.06 7.43 12.48
CA LEU A 400 -17.75 8.85 12.36
C LEU A 400 -19.02 9.68 12.22
N LYS A 401 -19.01 10.89 12.76
CA LYS A 401 -20.02 11.90 12.49
C LYS A 401 -19.94 12.35 11.02
N ALA A 402 -20.94 13.05 10.56
CA ALA A 402 -21.00 13.56 9.19
C ALA A 402 -19.83 14.51 8.83
N ASP A 403 -19.23 15.14 9.84
CA ASP A 403 -18.05 15.99 9.72
C ASP A 403 -16.72 15.21 9.75
N GLY A 404 -16.79 13.88 9.79
CA GLY A 404 -15.61 13.00 9.84
C GLY A 404 -14.98 12.85 11.22
N THR A 405 -15.51 13.50 12.26
CA THR A 405 -14.98 13.37 13.63
C THR A 405 -15.49 12.12 14.33
N SER A 406 -14.70 11.56 15.25
CA SER A 406 -15.08 10.43 16.10
C SER A 406 -15.50 10.95 17.48
N ASP A 407 -16.56 10.38 18.04
CA ASP A 407 -16.98 10.60 19.40
C ASP A 407 -16.77 9.38 20.30
N GLY A 408 -15.94 8.43 19.85
CA GLY A 408 -15.72 7.16 20.52
C GLY A 408 -16.75 6.08 20.17
N SER A 409 -17.75 6.40 19.35
CA SER A 409 -18.70 5.40 18.86
C SER A 409 -18.01 4.43 17.89
N THR A 410 -18.41 3.16 17.91
CA THR A 410 -17.81 2.10 17.10
C THR A 410 -18.86 1.28 16.37
N VAL A 411 -18.41 0.64 15.27
CA VAL A 411 -19.14 -0.47 14.65
C VAL A 411 -18.27 -1.73 14.74
N GLU A 412 -18.92 -2.84 15.04
CA GLU A 412 -18.23 -4.11 15.25
C GLU A 412 -18.84 -5.23 14.42
N VAL A 413 -17.98 -6.11 13.91
CA VAL A 413 -18.38 -7.41 13.39
C VAL A 413 -18.17 -8.44 14.48
N TRP A 414 -19.18 -9.23 14.78
CA TRP A 414 -19.14 -10.23 15.85
C TRP A 414 -19.08 -11.66 15.30
N PRO A 415 -18.52 -12.62 16.08
CA PRO A 415 -18.43 -14.04 15.67
C PRO A 415 -19.80 -14.68 15.40
N ASN A 416 -20.87 -14.17 15.98
CA ASN A 416 -22.25 -14.60 15.73
C ASN A 416 -22.83 -14.05 14.42
N LYS A 417 -21.98 -13.50 13.54
CA LYS A 417 -22.35 -12.96 12.22
C LYS A 417 -23.23 -11.69 12.29
N THR A 418 -23.12 -10.92 13.36
CA THR A 418 -23.85 -9.64 13.49
C THR A 418 -22.94 -8.44 13.34
N VAL A 419 -23.49 -7.36 12.81
CA VAL A 419 -22.88 -6.03 12.76
C VAL A 419 -23.58 -5.18 13.80
N ILE A 420 -22.83 -4.65 14.75
CA ILE A 420 -23.35 -3.91 15.90
C ILE A 420 -22.73 -2.54 15.94
N ALA A 421 -23.53 -1.49 16.09
CA ALA A 421 -23.06 -0.15 16.44
C ALA A 421 -23.12 0.03 17.96
N ASN A 422 -22.02 0.54 18.51
CA ASN A 422 -21.93 1.00 19.90
C ASN A 422 -21.81 2.52 19.89
N VAL A 423 -22.84 3.22 20.31
CA VAL A 423 -22.86 4.69 20.34
C VAL A 423 -22.60 5.18 21.76
N VAL A 424 -21.53 5.92 21.95
CA VAL A 424 -21.08 6.41 23.26
C VAL A 424 -21.71 7.76 23.57
N SER A 425 -21.79 8.64 22.57
CA SER A 425 -22.33 10.01 22.81
C SER A 425 -22.76 10.65 21.47
N GLY A 426 -23.35 11.84 21.56
CA GLY A 426 -23.52 12.72 20.41
C GLY A 426 -24.85 12.65 19.67
N GLY A 427 -25.87 12.05 20.28
CA GLY A 427 -27.21 12.00 19.69
C GLY A 427 -27.36 10.96 18.57
N GLY A 428 -28.59 10.53 18.33
CA GLY A 428 -28.94 9.64 17.23
C GLY A 428 -28.83 10.35 15.88
N GLY A 429 -28.73 9.57 14.82
CA GLY A 429 -28.70 10.11 13.46
C GLY A 429 -27.83 9.31 12.51
N LYS A 430 -27.51 9.92 11.38
CA LYS A 430 -26.67 9.27 10.39
C LYS A 430 -25.20 9.35 10.79
N ARG A 431 -24.52 8.22 10.72
CA ARG A 431 -23.09 8.07 10.97
C ARG A 431 -22.42 7.44 9.75
N ILE A 432 -21.21 7.87 9.45
CA ILE A 432 -20.38 7.24 8.42
C ILE A 432 -19.90 5.89 8.99
N CYS A 433 -20.25 4.81 8.29
CA CYS A 433 -19.85 3.47 8.63
C CYS A 433 -18.84 2.99 7.58
N PRO A 434 -17.62 2.68 7.98
CA PRO A 434 -16.61 2.19 7.04
C PRO A 434 -16.96 0.78 6.57
N MET A 435 -16.40 0.39 5.43
CA MET A 435 -16.31 -1.02 5.05
C MET A 435 -15.43 -1.74 6.07
N MET A 436 -15.93 -2.81 6.63
CA MET A 436 -15.27 -3.57 7.70
C MET A 436 -14.67 -4.86 7.14
N TYR A 437 -13.48 -5.19 7.58
CA TYR A 437 -12.79 -6.42 7.26
C TYR A 437 -12.64 -7.27 8.52
N ALA A 438 -13.25 -8.43 8.53
CA ALA A 438 -13.16 -9.36 9.64
C ALA A 438 -12.48 -10.66 9.18
N PRO A 439 -11.30 -11.01 9.73
CA PRO A 439 -10.68 -12.30 9.47
C PRO A 439 -11.66 -13.43 9.82
N LEU A 440 -11.59 -14.53 9.07
CA LEU A 440 -12.40 -15.72 9.32
C LEU A 440 -11.56 -16.74 10.11
N ALA A 441 -12.16 -17.28 11.14
CA ALA A 441 -11.62 -18.40 11.90
C ALA A 441 -12.04 -19.72 11.26
#